data_32231412b152cedda2077295e397a3bd
#
_entry.id   32231412b152cedda2077295e397a3bd
#
_cell.length_a   1.000
_cell.length_b   1.000
_cell.length_c   1.000
_cell.angle_alpha   90.00
_cell.angle_beta   90.00
_cell.angle_gamma   90.00
#
_symmetry.space_group_name_H-M   'P 1'
#
loop_
_entity.id
_entity.type
_entity.pdbx_description
1 polymer ?
#
loop_
_entity_poly.entity_id
_entity_poly.type
_entity_poly.pdbx_seq_one_letter_code
_entity_poly.pdbx_strand_id
1 'polypeptide(L)'
;MDSSHRYLSGIDDIQTLITALDGIRNDRDDLAEQAQVLANRAYAEAAKRLPGEMRELEIPIPGGSPVSAFLHMPKGDGPFPTVLMCGGLDGLQIDYYSLYEHYFAPLGIAMLTLDMPSIGGSSKWKLTQDSSYLHQHLLRELPNIPWVDHTRVAAFGFRFGANVAVRLAYLESQRLRGVACLGPIVHCLLNDPLRQGRVPEMYLDVLASRLGMHDASDDALRIELNS
;
A
#
# COMPACT_ATOMS: atom_id res chain seq x y z
N MET A 1 -32.47 -5.97 -6.56
CA MET A 1 -32.14 -5.60 -5.17
C MET A 1 -30.78 -6.20 -4.87
N ASP A 2 -29.81 -5.33 -4.81
CA ASP A 2 -28.39 -5.66 -4.79
C ASP A 2 -28.01 -6.32 -3.46
N SER A 3 -27.40 -7.51 -3.54
CA SER A 3 -26.97 -8.31 -2.38
C SER A 3 -25.82 -7.65 -1.59
N SER A 4 -25.17 -6.64 -2.14
CA SER A 4 -24.07 -5.89 -1.51
C SER A 4 -24.53 -5.09 -0.28
N HIS A 5 -25.77 -4.62 -0.24
CA HIS A 5 -26.30 -3.87 0.90
C HIS A 5 -26.60 -4.69 2.17
N ARG A 6 -26.69 -6.01 2.07
CA ARG A 6 -26.99 -6.84 3.26
C ARG A 6 -25.79 -7.13 4.16
N TYR A 7 -24.57 -7.01 3.64
CA TYR A 7 -23.36 -7.27 4.42
C TYR A 7 -22.92 -6.06 5.27
N LEU A 8 -23.42 -4.89 4.94
CA LEU A 8 -23.03 -3.65 5.61
C LEU A 8 -24.00 -3.19 6.69
N SER A 9 -25.20 -3.78 6.79
CA SER A 9 -26.25 -3.34 7.75
C SER A 9 -25.99 -3.69 9.24
N GLY A 10 -24.83 -4.22 9.57
CA GLY A 10 -24.44 -4.55 10.95
C GLY A 10 -23.26 -3.75 11.50
N ILE A 11 -22.82 -2.73 10.79
CA ILE A 11 -21.74 -1.84 11.25
C ILE A 11 -22.40 -0.52 11.62
N ASP A 12 -22.57 -0.26 12.92
CA ASP A 12 -23.09 1.01 13.44
C ASP A 12 -22.23 2.24 13.02
N ASP A 13 -21.04 1.96 12.44
CA ASP A 13 -20.08 2.95 11.98
C ASP A 13 -20.16 3.31 10.48
N ILE A 14 -21.12 2.74 9.71
CA ILE A 14 -21.21 3.04 8.25
C ILE A 14 -21.46 4.52 8.00
N GLN A 15 -22.31 5.15 8.78
CA GLN A 15 -22.57 6.57 8.62
C GLN A 15 -21.34 7.41 8.95
N THR A 16 -20.58 6.99 9.93
CA THR A 16 -19.27 7.59 10.29
C THR A 16 -18.26 7.38 9.15
N LEU A 17 -18.25 6.20 8.55
CA LEU A 17 -17.39 5.88 7.39
C LEU A 17 -17.75 6.72 6.16
N ILE A 18 -19.04 6.89 5.86
CA ILE A 18 -19.53 7.72 4.77
C ILE A 18 -19.17 9.18 5.01
N THR A 19 -19.38 9.69 6.23
CA THR A 19 -19.03 11.05 6.61
C THR A 19 -17.52 11.30 6.53
N ALA A 20 -16.72 10.30 6.90
CA ALA A 20 -15.27 10.36 6.80
C ALA A 20 -14.78 10.30 5.34
N LEU A 21 -15.42 9.49 4.49
CA LEU A 21 -15.15 9.44 3.03
C LEU A 21 -15.54 10.76 2.34
N ASP A 22 -16.61 11.40 2.77
CA ASP A 22 -16.97 12.74 2.30
C ASP A 22 -15.99 13.81 2.80
N GLY A 23 -15.39 13.61 3.97
CA GLY A 23 -14.31 14.45 4.50
C GLY A 23 -13.01 14.35 3.68
N ILE A 24 -12.68 13.17 3.15
CA ILE A 24 -11.53 12.95 2.24
C ILE A 24 -11.67 13.80 0.97
N ARG A 25 -12.89 13.99 0.47
CA ARG A 25 -13.16 14.85 -0.69
C ARG A 25 -12.95 16.34 -0.42
N ASN A 26 -12.86 16.74 0.85
CA ASN A 26 -12.78 18.13 1.29
C ASN A 26 -11.41 18.50 1.89
N ASP A 27 -10.33 17.80 1.51
CA ASP A 27 -8.93 18.04 1.94
C ASP A 27 -8.73 18.14 3.48
N ARG A 28 -9.43 17.30 4.23
CA ARG A 28 -9.28 17.23 5.68
C ARG A 28 -8.48 16.00 6.08
N ASP A 29 -7.18 16.18 6.25
CA ASP A 29 -6.23 15.11 6.60
C ASP A 29 -6.63 14.36 7.88
N ASP A 30 -7.21 15.07 8.88
CA ASP A 30 -7.70 14.48 10.12
C ASP A 30 -8.85 13.48 9.90
N LEU A 31 -9.77 13.79 8.99
CA LEU A 31 -10.89 12.91 8.64
C LEU A 31 -10.45 11.73 7.77
N ALA A 32 -9.49 11.95 6.88
CA ALA A 32 -8.90 10.89 6.07
C ALA A 32 -8.17 9.85 6.96
N GLU A 33 -7.41 10.29 7.97
CA GLU A 33 -6.76 9.40 8.94
C GLU A 33 -7.80 8.61 9.75
N GLN A 34 -8.86 9.28 10.25
CA GLN A 34 -9.93 8.61 10.99
C GLN A 34 -10.67 7.57 10.12
N ALA A 35 -10.98 7.92 8.86
CA ALA A 35 -11.61 7.01 7.91
C ALA A 35 -10.75 5.77 7.67
N GLN A 36 -9.43 5.95 7.53
CA GLN A 36 -8.52 4.85 7.32
C GLN A 36 -8.44 3.91 8.54
N VAL A 37 -8.40 4.46 9.75
CA VAL A 37 -8.44 3.66 10.99
C VAL A 37 -9.71 2.81 11.04
N LEU A 38 -10.87 3.40 10.71
CA LEU A 38 -12.14 2.68 10.67
C LEU A 38 -12.15 1.61 9.57
N ALA A 39 -11.64 1.92 8.39
CA ALA A 39 -11.56 0.97 7.28
C ALA A 39 -10.67 -0.24 7.63
N ASN A 40 -9.50 0.00 8.22
CA ASN A 40 -8.60 -1.06 8.67
C ASN A 40 -9.24 -1.93 9.75
N ARG A 41 -9.95 -1.34 10.72
CA ARG A 41 -10.67 -2.09 11.75
C ARG A 41 -11.80 -2.93 11.16
N ALA A 42 -12.61 -2.35 10.28
CA ALA A 42 -13.67 -3.09 9.58
C ALA A 42 -13.12 -4.25 8.75
N TYR A 43 -12.00 -4.02 8.08
CA TYR A 43 -11.29 -5.05 7.32
C TYR A 43 -10.77 -6.16 8.22
N ALA A 44 -10.13 -5.83 9.34
CA ALA A 44 -9.64 -6.81 10.30
C ALA A 44 -10.77 -7.67 10.89
N GLU A 45 -11.94 -7.08 11.16
CA GLU A 45 -13.13 -7.85 11.61
C GLU A 45 -13.68 -8.75 10.49
N ALA A 46 -13.73 -8.25 9.26
CA ALA A 46 -14.17 -9.07 8.12
C ALA A 46 -13.20 -10.24 7.87
N ALA A 47 -11.90 -10.01 8.00
CA ALA A 47 -10.87 -11.01 7.78
C ALA A 47 -11.01 -12.24 8.67
N LYS A 48 -11.59 -12.11 9.88
CA LYS A 48 -11.90 -13.25 10.79
C LYS A 48 -12.87 -14.26 10.18
N ARG A 49 -13.60 -13.88 9.14
CA ARG A 49 -14.60 -14.72 8.45
C ARG A 49 -14.10 -15.25 7.11
N LEU A 50 -12.92 -14.81 6.68
CA LEU A 50 -12.33 -15.20 5.40
C LEU A 50 -11.56 -16.53 5.53
N PRO A 51 -11.38 -17.28 4.44
CA PRO A 51 -10.52 -18.45 4.43
C PRO A 51 -9.06 -18.05 4.72
N GLY A 52 -8.39 -18.84 5.58
CA GLY A 52 -7.02 -18.54 6.01
C GLY A 52 -6.98 -17.70 7.29
N GLU A 53 -5.85 -17.06 7.52
CA GLU A 53 -5.63 -16.19 8.68
C GLU A 53 -5.06 -14.85 8.21
N MET A 54 -5.46 -13.76 8.84
CA MET A 54 -4.87 -12.44 8.65
C MET A 54 -4.37 -11.91 9.98
N ARG A 55 -3.17 -11.33 9.97
CA ARG A 55 -2.58 -10.63 11.10
C ARG A 55 -2.23 -9.21 10.73
N GLU A 56 -2.61 -8.29 11.58
CA GLU A 56 -2.10 -6.94 11.56
C GLU A 56 -0.75 -6.93 12.30
N LEU A 57 0.24 -6.38 11.66
CA LEU A 57 1.61 -6.26 12.15
C LEU A 57 1.93 -4.77 12.35
N GLU A 58 2.56 -4.46 13.46
CA GLU A 58 3.13 -3.14 13.71
C GLU A 58 4.62 -3.19 13.42
N ILE A 59 5.05 -2.48 12.38
CA ILE A 59 6.43 -2.48 11.90
C ILE A 59 7.14 -1.24 12.43
N PRO A 60 8.17 -1.39 13.26
CA PRO A 60 8.94 -0.26 13.78
C PRO A 60 9.74 0.38 12.65
N ILE A 61 9.61 1.71 12.53
CA ILE A 61 10.37 2.49 11.55
C ILE A 61 11.30 3.46 12.28
N PRO A 62 12.59 3.39 12.05
CA PRO A 62 13.54 4.31 12.68
C PRO A 62 13.24 5.78 12.39
N GLY A 63 13.26 6.60 13.43
CA GLY A 63 13.09 8.04 13.31
C GLY A 63 11.64 8.52 13.19
N GLY A 64 10.64 7.63 13.34
CA GLY A 64 9.23 8.02 13.26
C GLY A 64 8.26 7.02 13.87
N SER A 65 7.00 7.18 13.53
CA SER A 65 5.94 6.29 13.99
C SER A 65 6.03 4.92 13.31
N PRO A 66 5.64 3.84 14.00
CA PRO A 66 5.51 2.54 13.34
C PRO A 66 4.42 2.60 12.26
N VAL A 67 4.46 1.66 11.34
CA VAL A 67 3.46 1.49 10.29
C VAL A 67 2.73 0.16 10.45
N SER A 68 1.44 0.16 10.08
CA SER A 68 0.63 -1.05 10.06
C SER A 68 0.82 -1.78 8.73
N ALA A 69 0.98 -3.10 8.79
CA ALA A 69 1.02 -3.98 7.64
C ALA A 69 0.07 -5.17 7.86
N PHE A 70 -0.55 -5.70 6.80
CA PHE A 70 -1.40 -6.88 6.88
C PHE A 70 -0.71 -8.09 6.26
N LEU A 71 -0.58 -9.14 7.05
CA LEU A 71 -0.09 -10.44 6.62
C LEU A 71 -1.28 -11.39 6.43
N HIS A 72 -1.58 -11.73 5.18
CA HIS A 72 -2.54 -12.75 4.82
C HIS A 72 -1.83 -14.09 4.67
N MET A 73 -2.31 -15.11 5.38
CA MET A 73 -1.73 -16.44 5.40
C MET A 73 -2.72 -17.48 4.89
N PRO A 74 -2.29 -18.39 4.01
CA PRO A 74 -3.11 -19.54 3.62
C PRO A 74 -3.28 -20.49 4.80
N LYS A 75 -4.18 -21.47 4.66
CA LYS A 75 -4.33 -22.54 5.65
C LYS A 75 -3.05 -23.36 5.74
N GLY A 76 -2.61 -23.66 6.97
CA GLY A 76 -1.41 -24.47 7.24
C GLY A 76 -0.60 -23.90 8.39
N ASP A 77 0.51 -24.56 8.69
CA ASP A 77 1.30 -24.25 9.89
C ASP A 77 2.46 -23.27 9.66
N GLY A 78 2.72 -22.87 8.40
CA GLY A 78 3.83 -21.97 8.08
C GLY A 78 5.23 -22.51 8.46
N PRO A 79 6.31 -21.72 8.43
CA PRO A 79 6.35 -20.39 7.81
C PRO A 79 6.12 -20.44 6.30
N PHE A 80 5.45 -19.43 5.76
CA PHE A 80 5.02 -19.41 4.36
C PHE A 80 5.98 -18.62 3.47
N PRO A 81 6.21 -19.08 2.22
CA PRO A 81 6.74 -18.18 1.18
C PRO A 81 5.84 -16.96 1.10
N THR A 82 6.41 -15.79 0.93
CA THR A 82 5.64 -14.55 1.06
C THR A 82 5.87 -13.61 -0.12
N VAL A 83 4.80 -13.01 -0.61
CA VAL A 83 4.86 -11.91 -1.56
C VAL A 83 4.60 -10.60 -0.81
N LEU A 84 5.56 -9.68 -0.90
CA LEU A 84 5.37 -8.29 -0.49
C LEU A 84 4.67 -7.55 -1.63
N MET A 85 3.44 -7.13 -1.39
CA MET A 85 2.64 -6.35 -2.33
C MET A 85 2.92 -4.86 -2.15
N CYS A 86 3.41 -4.22 -3.21
CA CYS A 86 3.67 -2.80 -3.27
C CYS A 86 2.56 -2.13 -4.10
N GLY A 87 1.65 -1.44 -3.44
CA GLY A 87 0.50 -0.79 -4.06
C GLY A 87 0.84 0.52 -4.79
N GLY A 88 -0.13 1.05 -5.53
CA GLY A 88 -0.04 2.37 -6.16
C GLY A 88 -0.26 3.51 -5.18
N LEU A 89 -0.17 4.75 -5.68
CA LEU A 89 -0.39 5.96 -4.86
C LEU A 89 -1.87 6.17 -4.47
N ASP A 90 -2.77 5.47 -5.10
CA ASP A 90 -4.22 5.52 -4.95
C ASP A 90 -4.82 4.24 -4.36
N GLY A 91 -3.99 3.24 -4.06
CA GLY A 91 -4.42 1.96 -3.52
C GLY A 91 -4.06 1.79 -2.05
N LEU A 92 -4.99 1.26 -1.29
CA LEU A 92 -4.80 0.94 0.13
C LEU A 92 -4.38 -0.51 0.30
N GLN A 93 -3.66 -0.82 1.37
CA GLN A 93 -3.23 -2.19 1.69
C GLN A 93 -4.40 -3.19 1.78
N ILE A 94 -5.60 -2.73 2.08
CA ILE A 94 -6.82 -3.55 2.18
C ILE A 94 -7.43 -3.91 0.82
N ASP A 95 -7.03 -3.27 -0.27
CA ASP A 95 -7.65 -3.46 -1.60
C ASP A 95 -7.17 -4.74 -2.30
N TYR A 96 -6.13 -5.39 -1.78
CA TYR A 96 -5.45 -6.48 -2.48
C TYR A 96 -5.90 -7.88 -2.06
N TYR A 97 -6.93 -8.01 -1.20
CA TYR A 97 -7.39 -9.32 -0.73
C TYR A 97 -7.81 -10.25 -1.87
N SER A 98 -8.51 -9.74 -2.87
CA SER A 98 -8.93 -10.56 -4.02
C SER A 98 -7.73 -11.11 -4.80
N LEU A 99 -6.65 -10.35 -4.92
CA LEU A 99 -5.39 -10.82 -5.52
C LEU A 99 -4.80 -11.96 -4.69
N TYR A 100 -4.78 -11.80 -3.37
CA TYR A 100 -4.32 -12.85 -2.47
C TYR A 100 -5.15 -14.13 -2.58
N GLU A 101 -6.47 -14.00 -2.45
CA GLU A 101 -7.40 -15.14 -2.41
C GLU A 101 -7.34 -15.97 -3.70
N HIS A 102 -7.30 -15.31 -4.86
CA HIS A 102 -7.38 -16.01 -6.14
C HIS A 102 -6.03 -16.51 -6.67
N TYR A 103 -4.92 -15.86 -6.32
CA TYR A 103 -3.64 -16.16 -6.95
C TYR A 103 -2.56 -16.66 -5.98
N PHE A 104 -2.50 -16.19 -4.76
CA PHE A 104 -1.44 -16.57 -3.83
C PHE A 104 -1.86 -17.65 -2.84
N ALA A 105 -3.03 -17.52 -2.23
CA ALA A 105 -3.52 -18.50 -1.26
C ALA A 105 -3.62 -19.94 -1.82
N PRO A 106 -4.10 -20.17 -3.06
CA PRO A 106 -4.15 -21.52 -3.63
C PRO A 106 -2.77 -22.15 -3.84
N LEU A 107 -1.72 -21.34 -3.93
CA LEU A 107 -0.33 -21.78 -4.08
C LEU A 107 0.41 -21.94 -2.74
N GLY A 108 -0.28 -21.74 -1.62
CA GLY A 108 0.34 -21.78 -0.28
C GLY A 108 1.27 -20.59 -0.02
N ILE A 109 1.07 -19.46 -0.69
CA ILE A 109 1.90 -18.26 -0.58
C ILE A 109 1.15 -17.22 0.27
N ALA A 110 1.80 -16.70 1.29
CA ALA A 110 1.31 -15.58 2.08
C ALA A 110 1.49 -14.26 1.29
N MET A 111 0.62 -13.28 1.58
CA MET A 111 0.75 -11.93 1.04
C MET A 111 0.89 -10.94 2.19
N LEU A 112 1.91 -10.11 2.12
CA LEU A 112 2.16 -9.01 3.04
C LEU A 112 1.91 -7.69 2.31
N THR A 113 1.04 -6.85 2.87
CA THR A 113 0.68 -5.56 2.30
C THR A 113 1.08 -4.43 3.24
N LEU A 114 1.53 -3.33 2.67
CA LEU A 114 1.90 -2.11 3.37
C LEU A 114 1.48 -0.92 2.50
N ASP A 115 0.85 0.07 3.13
CA ASP A 115 0.52 1.32 2.44
C ASP A 115 1.79 2.10 2.07
N MET A 116 1.74 2.74 0.91
CA MET A 116 2.79 3.67 0.49
C MET A 116 2.92 4.84 1.46
N PRO A 117 4.09 5.49 1.57
CA PRO A 117 4.20 6.74 2.30
C PRO A 117 3.13 7.74 1.88
N SER A 118 2.60 8.51 2.80
CA SER A 118 1.51 9.49 2.65
C SER A 118 0.13 8.88 2.37
N ILE A 119 -0.05 7.57 2.53
CA ILE A 119 -1.32 6.89 2.29
C ILE A 119 -1.71 6.05 3.50
N GLY A 120 -2.99 6.00 3.79
CA GLY A 120 -3.59 5.04 4.70
C GLY A 120 -2.87 4.93 6.05
N GLY A 121 -2.49 3.72 6.41
CA GLY A 121 -1.73 3.44 7.64
C GLY A 121 -0.33 4.05 7.69
N SER A 122 0.18 4.51 6.54
CA SER A 122 1.48 5.17 6.40
C SER A 122 1.37 6.69 6.18
N SER A 123 0.21 7.31 6.44
CA SER A 123 -0.08 8.73 6.20
C SER A 123 0.86 9.70 6.92
N LYS A 124 1.41 9.31 8.07
CA LYS A 124 2.39 10.10 8.84
C LYS A 124 3.77 10.17 8.19
N TRP A 125 4.04 9.32 7.21
CA TRP A 125 5.28 9.29 6.46
C TRP A 125 5.08 10.01 5.13
N LYS A 126 5.92 10.98 4.82
CA LYS A 126 5.87 11.67 3.52
C LYS A 126 6.54 10.83 2.44
N LEU A 127 5.99 10.89 1.24
CA LEU A 127 6.66 10.38 0.06
C LEU A 127 7.92 11.24 -0.19
N THR A 128 9.05 10.57 -0.44
CA THR A 128 10.34 11.18 -0.74
C THR A 128 10.97 10.52 -1.95
N GLN A 129 12.13 10.97 -2.37
CA GLN A 129 12.92 10.28 -3.41
C GLN A 129 13.21 8.81 -3.06
N ASP A 130 13.32 8.46 -1.77
CA ASP A 130 13.34 7.06 -1.33
C ASP A 130 11.93 6.53 -1.07
N SER A 131 11.15 6.37 -2.15
CA SER A 131 9.79 5.83 -2.10
C SER A 131 9.70 4.41 -1.51
N SER A 132 10.80 3.68 -1.47
CA SER A 132 10.87 2.30 -0.98
C SER A 132 11.25 2.17 0.50
N TYR A 133 11.51 3.27 1.21
CA TYR A 133 12.02 3.28 2.56
C TYR A 133 11.24 2.39 3.54
N LEU A 134 9.92 2.54 3.61
CA LEU A 134 9.08 1.74 4.51
C LEU A 134 9.13 0.24 4.15
N HIS A 135 9.08 -0.07 2.87
CA HIS A 135 9.13 -1.44 2.38
C HIS A 135 10.51 -2.09 2.62
N GLN A 136 11.60 -1.32 2.54
CA GLN A 136 12.93 -1.81 2.93
C GLN A 136 12.97 -2.19 4.41
N HIS A 137 12.41 -1.35 5.29
CA HIS A 137 12.34 -1.66 6.72
C HIS A 137 11.49 -2.89 6.98
N LEU A 138 10.34 -3.00 6.34
CA LEU A 138 9.50 -4.20 6.44
C LEU A 138 10.28 -5.47 6.01
N LEU A 139 11.01 -5.43 4.89
CA LEU A 139 11.82 -6.58 4.46
C LEU A 139 12.90 -6.96 5.49
N ARG A 140 13.48 -6.00 6.18
CA ARG A 140 14.49 -6.24 7.21
C ARG A 140 13.89 -6.84 8.48
N GLU A 141 12.63 -6.58 8.76
CA GLU A 141 11.89 -7.12 9.91
C GLU A 141 11.34 -8.54 9.67
N LEU A 142 11.28 -9.03 8.43
CA LEU A 142 10.73 -10.35 8.12
C LEU A 142 11.35 -11.51 8.92
N PRO A 143 12.66 -11.54 9.24
CA PRO A 143 13.23 -12.60 10.07
C PRO A 143 12.64 -12.66 11.48
N ASN A 144 12.02 -11.58 11.96
CA ASN A 144 11.38 -11.48 13.28
C ASN A 144 9.91 -11.89 13.23
N ILE A 145 9.35 -12.19 12.05
CA ILE A 145 7.95 -12.58 11.86
C ILE A 145 7.88 -14.10 11.69
N PRO A 146 7.42 -14.85 12.68
CA PRO A 146 7.55 -16.32 12.72
C PRO A 146 6.78 -17.04 11.62
N TRP A 147 5.78 -16.41 11.03
CA TRP A 147 4.93 -17.01 9.97
C TRP A 147 5.48 -16.80 8.56
N VAL A 148 6.53 -15.99 8.41
CA VAL A 148 7.14 -15.66 7.12
C VAL A 148 8.42 -16.45 6.93
N ASP A 149 8.51 -17.21 5.84
CA ASP A 149 9.78 -17.74 5.39
C ASP A 149 10.57 -16.63 4.69
N HIS A 150 11.37 -15.92 5.48
CA HIS A 150 12.18 -14.80 5.00
C HIS A 150 13.25 -15.20 3.96
N THR A 151 13.47 -16.49 3.75
CA THR A 151 14.36 -17.00 2.69
C THR A 151 13.64 -17.17 1.36
N ARG A 152 12.30 -17.12 1.34
CA ARG A 152 11.44 -17.26 0.16
C ARG A 152 10.49 -16.08 0.01
N VAL A 153 11.05 -14.89 -0.19
CA VAL A 153 10.30 -13.64 -0.35
C VAL A 153 10.44 -13.13 -1.78
N ALA A 154 9.32 -12.68 -2.34
CA ALA A 154 9.28 -11.96 -3.60
C ALA A 154 8.55 -10.62 -3.41
N ALA A 155 8.77 -9.64 -4.28
CA ALA A 155 8.00 -8.42 -4.32
C ALA A 155 7.15 -8.36 -5.60
N PHE A 156 5.91 -7.86 -5.45
CA PHE A 156 5.02 -7.61 -6.57
C PHE A 156 4.58 -6.15 -6.53
N GLY A 157 4.94 -5.39 -7.55
CA GLY A 157 4.63 -3.98 -7.66
C GLY A 157 3.55 -3.69 -8.69
N PHE A 158 2.56 -2.87 -8.29
CA PHE A 158 1.47 -2.44 -9.14
C PHE A 158 1.46 -0.92 -9.31
N ARG A 159 1.41 -0.43 -10.55
CA ARG A 159 1.47 1.01 -10.88
C ARG A 159 2.69 1.69 -10.25
N PHE A 160 2.52 2.71 -9.41
CA PHE A 160 3.64 3.36 -8.70
C PHE A 160 4.38 2.40 -7.77
N GLY A 161 3.71 1.42 -7.17
CA GLY A 161 4.34 0.36 -6.39
C GLY A 161 5.31 -0.50 -7.19
N ALA A 162 5.20 -0.52 -8.52
CA ALA A 162 6.19 -1.15 -9.37
C ALA A 162 7.54 -0.40 -9.36
N ASN A 163 7.54 0.93 -9.16
CA ASN A 163 8.77 1.69 -8.89
C ASN A 163 9.41 1.23 -7.58
N VAL A 164 8.60 1.08 -6.52
CA VAL A 164 9.08 0.55 -5.24
C VAL A 164 9.69 -0.84 -5.42
N ALA A 165 8.98 -1.74 -6.09
CA ALA A 165 9.45 -3.12 -6.30
C ALA A 165 10.77 -3.19 -7.10
N VAL A 166 10.94 -2.36 -8.13
CA VAL A 166 12.21 -2.24 -8.86
C VAL A 166 13.33 -1.72 -7.97
N ARG A 167 13.07 -0.71 -7.13
CA ARG A 167 14.06 -0.21 -6.18
C ARG A 167 14.46 -1.29 -5.16
N LEU A 168 13.49 -2.06 -4.65
CA LEU A 168 13.77 -3.18 -3.75
C LEU A 168 14.59 -4.27 -4.43
N ALA A 169 14.36 -4.56 -5.72
CA ALA A 169 15.16 -5.50 -6.49
C ALA A 169 16.65 -5.12 -6.53
N TYR A 170 16.93 -3.83 -6.54
CA TYR A 170 18.30 -3.31 -6.53
C TYR A 170 18.88 -3.20 -5.11
N LEU A 171 18.15 -2.58 -4.19
CA LEU A 171 18.63 -2.23 -2.85
C LEU A 171 18.62 -3.42 -1.87
N GLU A 172 17.68 -4.35 -2.04
CA GLU A 172 17.45 -5.49 -1.15
C GLU A 172 17.54 -6.84 -1.91
N SER A 173 18.33 -6.89 -2.97
CA SER A 173 18.49 -8.06 -3.86
C SER A 173 18.81 -9.36 -3.11
N GLN A 174 19.54 -9.29 -2.00
CA GLN A 174 19.91 -10.47 -1.20
C GLN A 174 18.73 -11.05 -0.40
N ARG A 175 17.65 -10.27 -0.20
CA ARG A 175 16.46 -10.67 0.55
C ARG A 175 15.32 -11.15 -0.32
N LEU A 176 15.37 -10.84 -1.62
CA LEU A 176 14.32 -11.17 -2.58
C LEU A 176 14.72 -12.30 -3.50
N ARG A 177 13.81 -13.24 -3.74
CA ARG A 177 13.95 -14.32 -4.74
C ARG A 177 13.52 -13.89 -6.13
N GLY A 178 12.71 -12.85 -6.21
CA GLY A 178 12.24 -12.31 -7.47
C GLY A 178 11.37 -11.07 -7.28
N VAL A 179 11.17 -10.35 -8.36
CA VAL A 179 10.33 -9.16 -8.42
C VAL A 179 9.47 -9.23 -9.67
N ALA A 180 8.18 -8.96 -9.52
CA ALA A 180 7.27 -8.79 -10.64
C ALA A 180 6.68 -7.37 -10.60
N CYS A 181 6.51 -6.77 -11.77
CA CYS A 181 6.01 -5.40 -11.91
C CYS A 181 4.90 -5.34 -12.95
N LEU A 182 3.79 -4.71 -12.58
CA LEU A 182 2.69 -4.44 -13.49
C LEU A 182 2.47 -2.93 -13.64
N GLY A 183 2.67 -2.41 -14.86
CA GLY A 183 2.56 -0.99 -15.17
C GLY A 183 3.65 -0.13 -14.53
N PRO A 184 4.95 -0.49 -14.65
CA PRO A 184 6.01 0.23 -13.97
C PRO A 184 6.20 1.64 -14.52
N ILE A 185 6.34 2.60 -13.61
CA ILE A 185 6.78 3.97 -13.90
C ILE A 185 8.18 4.09 -13.29
N VAL A 186 9.21 3.82 -14.08
CA VAL A 186 10.57 3.69 -13.53
C VAL A 186 11.55 4.74 -14.00
N HIS A 187 11.27 5.45 -15.10
CA HIS A 187 12.22 6.42 -15.63
C HIS A 187 11.58 7.49 -16.51
N CYS A 188 11.97 8.73 -16.28
CA CYS A 188 11.69 9.90 -17.16
C CYS A 188 10.23 10.13 -17.55
N LEU A 189 9.24 9.63 -16.80
CA LEU A 189 7.83 9.85 -17.14
C LEU A 189 7.48 11.33 -17.18
N LEU A 190 8.02 12.09 -16.23
CA LEU A 190 7.71 13.52 -16.04
C LEU A 190 8.75 14.45 -16.68
N ASN A 191 9.92 13.92 -17.10
CA ASN A 191 10.99 14.71 -17.68
C ASN A 191 10.91 14.85 -19.21
N ASP A 192 10.10 14.03 -19.88
CA ASP A 192 9.94 14.08 -21.32
C ASP A 192 8.77 15.01 -21.68
N PRO A 193 9.01 16.16 -22.36
CA PRO A 193 7.95 17.08 -22.73
C PRO A 193 6.84 16.46 -23.58
N LEU A 194 7.16 15.44 -24.39
CA LEU A 194 6.17 14.68 -25.17
C LEU A 194 5.28 13.81 -24.30
N ARG A 195 5.76 13.38 -23.14
CA ARG A 195 5.02 12.59 -22.15
C ARG A 195 4.28 13.46 -21.17
N GLN A 196 4.80 14.64 -20.84
CA GLN A 196 4.16 15.58 -19.91
C GLN A 196 2.74 15.95 -20.33
N GLY A 197 2.49 16.19 -21.62
CA GLY A 197 1.17 16.45 -22.16
C GLY A 197 0.22 15.23 -22.19
N ARG A 198 0.71 14.04 -21.83
CA ARG A 198 -0.07 12.79 -21.76
C ARG A 198 -0.31 12.31 -20.33
N VAL A 199 0.31 12.95 -19.34
CA VAL A 199 0.06 12.64 -17.93
C VAL A 199 -1.30 13.23 -17.56
N PRO A 200 -2.28 12.43 -17.14
CA PRO A 200 -3.57 12.95 -16.70
C PRO A 200 -3.39 13.94 -15.55
N GLU A 201 -4.13 15.03 -15.55
CA GLU A 201 -4.14 16.05 -14.49
C GLU A 201 -4.32 15.42 -13.11
N MET A 202 -5.28 14.50 -12.98
CA MET A 202 -5.51 13.71 -11.76
C MET A 202 -4.21 13.07 -11.20
N TYR A 203 -3.26 12.72 -12.06
CA TYR A 203 -2.01 12.10 -11.62
C TYR A 203 -1.07 13.11 -10.97
N LEU A 204 -1.04 14.33 -11.49
CA LEU A 204 -0.28 15.43 -10.91
C LEU A 204 -0.88 15.84 -9.56
N ASP A 205 -2.22 15.91 -9.45
CA ASP A 205 -2.93 16.19 -8.19
C ASP A 205 -2.60 15.15 -7.11
N VAL A 206 -2.62 13.87 -7.48
CA VAL A 206 -2.26 12.78 -6.54
C VAL A 206 -0.81 12.93 -6.09
N LEU A 207 0.13 13.20 -6.99
CA LEU A 207 1.53 13.39 -6.63
C LEU A 207 1.72 14.62 -5.75
N ALA A 208 1.09 15.75 -6.07
CA ALA A 208 1.12 16.97 -5.27
C ALA A 208 0.64 16.69 -3.84
N SER A 209 -0.48 16.00 -3.71
CA SER A 209 -1.02 15.57 -2.41
C SER A 209 -0.02 14.72 -1.62
N ARG A 210 0.62 13.72 -2.25
CA ARG A 210 1.57 12.80 -1.58
C ARG A 210 2.88 13.48 -1.18
N LEU A 211 3.29 14.51 -1.91
CA LEU A 211 4.46 15.33 -1.58
C LEU A 211 4.14 16.45 -0.57
N GLY A 212 2.86 16.63 -0.20
CA GLY A 212 2.42 17.72 0.68
C GLY A 212 2.44 19.09 -0.01
N MET A 213 2.29 19.12 -1.34
CA MET A 213 2.35 20.30 -2.21
C MET A 213 0.96 20.67 -2.75
N HIS A 214 -0.07 20.60 -1.91
CA HIS A 214 -1.48 20.77 -2.33
C HIS A 214 -1.79 22.09 -3.06
N ASP A 215 -1.08 23.16 -2.71
CA ASP A 215 -1.28 24.50 -3.29
C ASP A 215 -0.20 24.85 -4.34
N ALA A 216 0.65 23.91 -4.71
CA ALA A 216 1.71 24.18 -5.67
C ALA A 216 1.17 24.22 -7.09
N SER A 217 1.73 25.13 -7.91
CA SER A 217 1.49 25.11 -9.35
C SER A 217 2.09 23.85 -9.99
N ASP A 218 1.53 23.42 -11.12
CA ASP A 218 2.07 22.32 -11.92
C ASP A 218 3.56 22.48 -12.21
N ASP A 219 4.01 23.71 -12.46
CA ASP A 219 5.43 24.00 -12.75
C ASP A 219 6.30 23.78 -11.51
N ALA A 220 5.84 24.19 -10.32
CA ALA A 220 6.55 23.97 -9.07
C ALA A 220 6.64 22.46 -8.75
N LEU A 221 5.54 21.72 -8.96
CA LEU A 221 5.52 20.27 -8.80
C LEU A 221 6.49 19.56 -9.77
N ARG A 222 6.53 20.01 -11.03
CA ARG A 222 7.46 19.45 -12.03
C ARG A 222 8.92 19.73 -11.70
N ILE A 223 9.22 20.88 -11.12
CA ILE A 223 10.58 21.19 -10.65
C ILE A 223 10.98 20.24 -9.54
N GLU A 224 10.12 20.03 -8.55
CA GLU A 224 10.39 19.12 -7.42
C GLU A 224 10.57 17.68 -7.91
N LEU A 225 9.74 17.21 -8.83
CA LEU A 225 9.85 15.86 -9.41
C LEU A 225 11.08 15.64 -10.29
N ASN A 226 11.78 16.71 -10.67
CA ASN A 226 12.99 16.69 -11.50
C ASN A 226 14.27 16.94 -10.69
N SER A 227 14.17 17.28 -9.42
CA SER A 227 15.30 17.50 -8.51
C SER A 227 15.81 16.18 -7.92
#